data_8e9c9217508db07fc0a0ef9110329a7f
#
_entry.id   8e9c9217508db07fc0a0ef9110329a7f
#
_cell.length_a   1.000
_cell.length_b   1.000
_cell.length_c   1.000
_cell.angle_alpha   90.00
_cell.angle_beta   90.00
_cell.angle_gamma   90.00
#
_symmetry.space_group_name_H-M   'P 1'
#
loop_
_entity.id
_entity.type
_entity.pdbx_description
1 polymer ?
#
loop_
_entity_poly.entity_id
_entity_poly.type
_entity_poly.pdbx_seq_one_letter_code
_entity_poly.pdbx_strand_id
1 'polypeptide(L)'
;YAYGAAVSEVVVDTLTGEFKLLRADVLHDVGRSLNPAVDVGQAEGAFIQGMGWLTTEELVWHPQSGKLTTHAPSTYKIPTANDCPPVFNVRLFEGDNFEDSIHRSKAVGEPPLLLPFS
;
A
#
# COMPACT_ATOMS: atom_id res chain seq x y z
N TYR A 1 8.32 -13.82 -9.67
CA TYR A 1 7.48 -13.41 -8.53
C TYR A 1 8.19 -12.29 -7.75
N ALA A 2 7.42 -11.31 -7.25
CA ALA A 2 7.91 -10.31 -6.31
C ALA A 2 7.42 -10.68 -4.90
N TYR A 3 8.31 -10.64 -3.92
CA TYR A 3 8.00 -10.97 -2.54
C TYR A 3 8.13 -9.73 -1.67
N GLY A 4 7.39 -9.69 -0.58
CA GLY A 4 7.48 -8.63 0.39
C GLY A 4 6.98 -9.06 1.75
N ALA A 5 7.34 -8.30 2.76
CA ALA A 5 6.84 -8.43 4.12
C ALA A 5 6.58 -7.05 4.70
N ALA A 6 5.54 -6.93 5.49
CA ALA A 6 5.25 -5.70 6.22
C ALA A 6 4.85 -5.99 7.66
N VAL A 7 5.07 -5.01 8.52
CA VAL A 7 4.58 -4.99 9.90
C VAL A 7 3.96 -3.63 10.15
N SER A 8 2.73 -3.63 10.63
CA SER A 8 1.96 -2.43 10.93
C SER A 8 1.62 -2.36 12.41
N GLU A 9 1.78 -1.18 13.01
CA GLU A 9 1.33 -0.88 14.35
C GLU A 9 0.14 0.06 14.28
N VAL A 10 -0.99 -0.36 14.84
CA VAL A 10 -2.27 0.34 14.77
C VAL A 10 -2.81 0.57 16.17
N VAL A 11 -3.39 1.74 16.41
CA VAL A 11 -4.24 1.99 17.57
C VAL A 11 -5.70 2.07 17.14
N VAL A 12 -6.58 1.43 17.89
CA VAL A 12 -8.02 1.44 17.66
C VAL A 12 -8.71 1.93 18.92
N ASP A 13 -9.56 2.96 18.79
CA ASP A 13 -10.49 3.37 19.86
C ASP A 13 -11.66 2.39 19.86
N THR A 14 -11.77 1.59 20.91
CA THR A 14 -12.82 0.57 21.03
C THR A 14 -14.22 1.15 21.30
N LEU A 15 -14.32 2.42 21.65
CA LEU A 15 -15.59 3.10 21.87
C LEU A 15 -16.15 3.72 20.59
N THR A 16 -15.28 4.30 19.77
CA THR A 16 -15.69 5.00 18.54
C THR A 16 -15.48 4.16 17.28
N GLY A 17 -14.58 3.19 17.33
CA GLY A 17 -14.13 2.44 16.16
C GLY A 17 -13.09 3.18 15.31
N GLU A 18 -12.69 4.38 15.71
CA GLU A 18 -11.63 5.11 15.02
C GLU A 18 -10.29 4.37 15.17
N PHE A 19 -9.51 4.39 14.11
CA PHE A 19 -8.18 3.80 14.10
C PHE A 19 -7.13 4.78 13.58
N LYS A 20 -5.89 4.54 13.95
CA LYS A 20 -4.74 5.27 13.41
C LYS A 20 -3.57 4.32 13.21
N LEU A 21 -2.99 4.35 12.01
CA LEU A 21 -1.73 3.67 11.71
C LEU A 21 -0.59 4.50 12.30
N LEU A 22 0.13 3.93 13.28
CA LEU A 22 1.22 4.60 13.99
C LEU A 22 2.57 4.36 13.32
N ARG A 23 2.76 3.15 12.81
CA ARG A 23 4.00 2.72 12.20
C ARG A 23 3.75 1.68 11.12
N ALA A 24 4.53 1.75 10.05
CA ALA A 24 4.64 0.69 9.06
C ALA A 24 6.11 0.48 8.68
N ASP A 25 6.53 -0.77 8.71
CA ASP A 25 7.83 -1.22 8.24
C ASP A 25 7.61 -2.19 7.08
N VAL A 26 8.18 -1.87 5.92
CA VAL A 26 7.99 -2.59 4.65
C VAL A 26 9.34 -3.02 4.11
N LEU A 27 9.44 -4.29 3.74
CA LEU A 27 10.56 -4.85 2.99
C LEU A 27 10.01 -5.44 1.69
N HIS A 28 10.51 -4.99 0.54
CA HIS A 28 10.05 -5.44 -0.76
C HIS A 28 11.20 -5.91 -1.65
N ASP A 29 11.03 -7.07 -2.29
CA ASP A 29 11.98 -7.64 -3.23
C ASP A 29 11.66 -7.20 -4.65
N VAL A 30 12.43 -6.24 -5.15
CA VAL A 30 12.39 -5.74 -6.53
C VAL A 30 13.42 -6.45 -7.43
N GLY A 31 14.09 -7.49 -6.91
CA GLY A 31 15.27 -8.04 -7.57
C GLY A 31 16.38 -6.99 -7.63
N ARG A 32 17.03 -6.89 -8.78
CA ARG A 32 17.99 -5.81 -9.02
C ARG A 32 17.24 -4.51 -9.29
N SER A 33 17.31 -3.57 -8.36
CA SER A 33 16.72 -2.24 -8.55
C SER A 33 17.40 -1.50 -9.71
N LEU A 34 16.61 -0.97 -10.61
CA LEU A 34 17.09 -0.13 -11.72
C LEU A 34 17.23 1.32 -11.31
N ASN A 35 16.39 1.77 -10.37
CA ASN A 35 16.45 3.10 -9.76
C ASN A 35 15.89 3.03 -8.33
N PRO A 36 16.75 2.87 -7.31
CA PRO A 36 16.31 2.68 -5.93
C PRO A 36 15.36 3.77 -5.41
N ALA A 37 15.58 5.03 -5.80
CA ALA A 37 14.72 6.12 -5.35
C ALA A 37 13.30 6.01 -5.92
N VAL A 38 13.17 5.60 -7.19
CA VAL A 38 11.87 5.36 -7.83
C VAL A 38 11.22 4.11 -7.22
N ASP A 39 11.97 3.03 -7.04
CA ASP A 39 11.44 1.76 -6.55
C ASP A 39 10.93 1.88 -5.10
N VAL A 40 11.65 2.62 -4.23
CA VAL A 40 11.17 2.94 -2.87
C VAL A 40 9.89 3.76 -2.93
N GLY A 41 9.84 4.82 -3.76
CA GLY A 41 8.64 5.64 -3.92
C GLY A 41 7.44 4.86 -4.46
N GLN A 42 7.65 3.88 -5.34
CA GLN A 42 6.60 2.97 -5.81
C GLN A 42 6.08 2.07 -4.69
N ALA A 43 6.97 1.51 -3.88
CA ALA A 43 6.60 0.67 -2.74
C ALA A 43 5.83 1.46 -1.67
N GLU A 44 6.25 2.68 -1.36
CA GLU A 44 5.54 3.60 -0.47
C GLU A 44 4.14 3.92 -0.98
N GLY A 45 4.03 4.36 -2.24
CA GLY A 45 2.77 4.73 -2.85
C GLY A 45 1.79 3.56 -2.94
N ALA A 46 2.27 2.37 -3.31
CA ALA A 46 1.42 1.18 -3.39
C ALA A 46 0.95 0.72 -1.99
N PHE A 47 1.80 0.78 -0.96
CA PHE A 47 1.40 0.48 0.42
C PHE A 47 0.26 1.40 0.89
N ILE A 48 0.40 2.71 0.68
CA ILE A 48 -0.65 3.68 1.07
C ILE A 48 -1.94 3.44 0.29
N GLN A 49 -1.86 3.10 -0.98
CA GLN A 49 -3.03 2.72 -1.76
C GLN A 49 -3.72 1.47 -1.19
N GLY A 50 -2.98 0.44 -0.84
CA GLY A 50 -3.53 -0.77 -0.21
C GLY A 50 -4.15 -0.48 1.17
N MET A 51 -3.53 0.39 1.96
CA MET A 51 -4.09 0.89 3.21
C MET A 51 -5.45 1.56 2.98
N GLY A 52 -5.58 2.38 1.95
CA GLY A 52 -6.84 3.03 1.58
C GLY A 52 -7.95 2.02 1.29
N TRP A 53 -7.65 0.97 0.55
CA TRP A 53 -8.61 -0.10 0.23
C TRP A 53 -9.14 -0.80 1.47
N LEU A 54 -8.31 -0.94 2.49
CA LEU A 54 -8.68 -1.61 3.75
C LEU A 54 -9.44 -0.70 4.71
N THR A 55 -9.42 0.61 4.50
CA THR A 55 -9.81 1.56 5.55
C THR A 55 -10.84 2.59 5.10
N THR A 56 -10.48 3.49 4.21
CA THR A 56 -11.28 4.68 3.90
C THR A 56 -12.04 4.60 2.57
N GLU A 57 -11.57 3.76 1.65
CA GLU A 57 -12.18 3.62 0.33
C GLU A 57 -13.38 2.67 0.38
N GLU A 58 -14.53 3.15 -0.09
CA GLU A 58 -15.76 2.38 -0.11
C GLU A 58 -16.51 2.58 -1.42
N LEU A 59 -16.94 1.47 -2.04
CA LEU A 59 -17.80 1.47 -3.20
C LEU A 59 -19.25 1.29 -2.77
N VAL A 60 -20.04 2.37 -2.87
CA VAL A 60 -21.46 2.36 -2.52
C VAL A 60 -22.32 2.47 -3.79
N TRP A 61 -23.26 1.56 -3.94
CA TRP A 61 -24.15 1.48 -5.08
C TRP A 61 -25.57 1.85 -4.67
N HIS A 62 -26.23 2.63 -5.52
CA HIS A 62 -27.63 2.99 -5.30
C HIS A 62 -28.53 1.73 -5.46
N PRO A 63 -29.31 1.36 -4.44
CA PRO A 63 -29.96 0.03 -4.37
C PRO A 63 -30.98 -0.24 -5.48
N GLN A 64 -31.65 0.79 -6.00
CA GLN A 64 -32.67 0.63 -7.05
C GLN A 64 -32.10 0.78 -8.47
N SER A 65 -31.10 1.64 -8.67
CA SER A 65 -30.60 1.94 -10.01
C SER A 65 -29.29 1.23 -10.36
N GLY A 66 -28.61 0.64 -9.37
CA GLY A 66 -27.29 0.02 -9.55
C GLY A 66 -26.18 1.02 -9.92
N LYS A 67 -26.43 2.32 -9.80
CA LYS A 67 -25.41 3.35 -10.11
C LYS A 67 -24.44 3.50 -8.95
N LEU A 68 -23.15 3.56 -9.26
CA LEU A 68 -22.11 3.89 -8.28
C LEU A 68 -22.31 5.31 -7.77
N THR A 69 -22.39 5.49 -6.47
CA THR A 69 -22.56 6.80 -5.81
C THR A 69 -21.25 7.41 -5.34
N THR A 70 -20.27 6.57 -5.02
CA THR A 70 -18.91 6.97 -4.60
C THR A 70 -17.98 7.04 -5.81
N HIS A 71 -18.20 7.99 -6.71
CA HIS A 71 -17.49 8.12 -7.99
C HIS A 71 -16.74 9.45 -8.15
N ALA A 72 -16.60 10.21 -7.07
CA ALA A 72 -15.93 11.51 -7.08
C ALA A 72 -15.05 11.68 -5.83
N PRO A 73 -14.03 12.56 -5.85
CA PRO A 73 -13.15 12.77 -4.69
C PRO A 73 -13.89 13.20 -3.41
N SER A 74 -15.07 13.81 -3.55
CA SER A 74 -15.93 14.18 -2.42
C SER A 74 -16.61 12.99 -1.75
N THR A 75 -16.76 11.87 -2.45
CA THR A 75 -17.51 10.69 -1.99
C THR A 75 -16.65 9.44 -1.87
N TYR A 76 -15.63 9.29 -2.72
CA TYR A 76 -14.65 8.20 -2.66
C TYR A 76 -13.37 8.70 -1.99
N LYS A 77 -13.06 8.18 -0.80
CA LYS A 77 -12.02 8.72 0.08
C LYS A 77 -10.73 7.94 -0.03
N ILE A 78 -9.84 8.38 -0.92
CA ILE A 78 -8.46 7.89 -0.93
C ILE A 78 -7.68 8.47 0.26
N PRO A 79 -6.64 7.79 0.75
CA PRO A 79 -5.78 8.31 1.79
C PRO A 79 -5.15 9.65 1.42
N THR A 80 -5.05 10.51 2.40
CA THR A 80 -4.35 11.80 2.29
C THR A 80 -2.96 11.70 2.91
N ALA A 81 -2.12 12.73 2.74
CA ALA A 81 -0.81 12.79 3.37
C ALA A 81 -0.87 12.70 4.91
N ASN A 82 -1.98 13.15 5.52
CA ASN A 82 -2.17 13.07 6.98
C ASN A 82 -2.51 11.65 7.48
N ASP A 83 -2.94 10.77 6.59
CA ASP A 83 -3.24 9.36 6.90
C ASP A 83 -1.98 8.48 6.87
N CYS A 84 -0.88 9.00 6.30
CA CYS A 84 0.39 8.31 6.33
C CYS A 84 0.88 8.12 7.77
N PRO A 85 1.44 6.94 8.09
CA PRO A 85 1.95 6.70 9.44
C PRO A 85 3.13 7.63 9.73
N PRO A 86 3.23 8.19 10.96
CA PRO A 86 4.34 9.07 11.34
C PRO A 86 5.70 8.37 11.33
N VAL A 87 5.71 7.04 11.43
CA VAL A 87 6.90 6.21 11.22
C VAL A 87 6.63 5.28 10.04
N PHE A 88 7.27 5.58 8.91
CA PHE A 88 7.10 4.81 7.68
C PHE A 88 8.47 4.44 7.11
N ASN A 89 8.85 3.19 7.27
CA ASN A 89 10.13 2.67 6.84
C ASN A 89 9.91 1.70 5.68
N VAL A 90 10.38 2.07 4.50
CA VAL A 90 10.36 1.20 3.33
C VAL A 90 11.78 0.88 2.91
N ARG A 91 12.06 -0.41 2.75
CA ARG A 91 13.37 -0.90 2.30
C ARG A 91 13.20 -1.89 1.17
N LEU A 92 14.14 -1.85 0.26
CA LEU A 92 14.28 -2.87 -0.78
C LEU A 92 15.13 -4.01 -0.22
N PHE A 93 14.76 -5.23 -0.55
CA PHE A 93 15.54 -6.41 -0.20
C PHE A 93 16.85 -6.42 -1.00
N GLU A 94 17.97 -6.47 -0.29
CA GLU A 94 19.30 -6.56 -0.88
C GLU A 94 19.68 -8.03 -1.08
N GLY A 95 19.38 -8.58 -2.24
CA GLY A 95 19.70 -9.97 -2.57
C GLY A 95 19.82 -10.18 -4.07
N ASP A 96 20.45 -11.27 -4.47
CA ASP A 96 20.57 -11.64 -5.87
C ASP A 96 19.24 -12.20 -6.39
N ASN A 97 18.80 -11.71 -7.53
CA ASN A 97 17.70 -12.31 -8.25
C ASN A 97 18.23 -13.41 -9.21
N PHE A 98 17.90 -14.64 -8.91
CA PHE A 98 18.28 -15.80 -9.73
C PHE A 98 17.27 -16.12 -10.85
N GLU A 99 16.11 -15.46 -10.86
CA GLU A 99 15.10 -15.61 -11.90
C GLU A 99 15.60 -15.00 -13.22
N ASP A 100 15.28 -15.65 -14.34
CA ASP A 100 15.61 -15.14 -15.67
C ASP A 100 14.62 -14.06 -16.09
N SER A 101 14.85 -12.86 -15.58
CA SER A 101 14.06 -11.67 -15.89
C SER A 101 14.94 -10.58 -16.52
N ILE A 102 14.33 -9.68 -17.27
CA ILE A 102 15.04 -8.55 -17.91
C ILE A 102 15.74 -7.74 -16.81
N HIS A 103 17.04 -7.55 -16.96
CA HIS A 103 17.92 -6.87 -16.02
C HIS A 103 17.92 -7.45 -14.58
N ARG A 104 17.40 -8.68 -14.40
CA ARG A 104 17.24 -9.27 -13.06
C ARG A 104 16.32 -8.47 -12.13
N SER A 105 15.49 -7.59 -12.67
CA SER A 105 14.51 -6.82 -11.92
C SER A 105 13.20 -7.60 -11.75
N LYS A 106 12.41 -7.21 -10.74
CA LYS A 106 11.07 -7.73 -10.47
C LYS A 106 10.06 -6.59 -10.44
N ALA A 107 8.77 -6.92 -10.44
CA ALA A 107 7.70 -5.95 -10.37
C ALA A 107 7.70 -5.19 -9.04
N VAL A 108 7.49 -3.86 -9.09
CA VAL A 108 7.48 -2.99 -7.91
C VAL A 108 6.26 -2.07 -7.86
N GLY A 109 5.62 -1.76 -8.98
CA GLY A 109 4.54 -0.77 -9.04
C GLY A 109 3.28 -1.18 -8.28
N GLU A 110 2.86 -2.45 -8.39
CA GLU A 110 1.60 -2.94 -7.82
C GLU A 110 1.77 -3.94 -6.65
N PRO A 111 2.76 -4.86 -6.65
CA PRO A 111 2.82 -5.90 -5.63
C PRO A 111 2.83 -5.37 -4.18
N PRO A 112 3.45 -4.24 -3.83
CA PRO A 112 3.44 -3.71 -2.47
C PRO A 112 2.06 -3.25 -1.99
N LEU A 113 1.08 -3.07 -2.88
CA LEU A 113 -0.31 -2.78 -2.53
C LEU A 113 -0.94 -3.88 -1.63
N LEU A 114 -0.47 -5.10 -1.75
CA LEU A 114 -0.98 -6.22 -0.95
C LEU A 114 -0.37 -6.31 0.46
N LEU A 115 0.69 -5.57 0.75
CA LEU A 115 1.39 -5.64 2.04
C LEU A 115 0.59 -5.12 3.23
N PRO A 116 -0.32 -4.13 3.12
CA PRO A 116 -1.19 -3.72 4.22
C PRO A 116 -2.22 -4.77 4.67
N PHE A 117 -2.43 -5.82 3.86
CA PHE A 117 -3.38 -6.90 4.18
C PHE A 117 -2.87 -7.91 5.22
N SER A 118 -1.65 -7.76 5.68
CA SER A 118 -1.00 -8.65 6.66
C SER A 118 -1.25 -8.26 8.12
#